data_3c3954ec488f41406943e3694d5e1164
#
_entry.id   3c3954ec488f41406943e3694d5e1164
#
_cell.length_a   1.000
_cell.length_b   1.000
_cell.length_c   1.000
_cell.angle_alpha   90.00
_cell.angle_beta   90.00
_cell.angle_gamma   90.00
#
_symmetry.space_group_name_H-M   'P 1'
#
loop_
_entity.id
_entity.type
_entity.pdbx_description
1 polymer ?
#
loop_
_entity_poly.entity_id
_entity_poly.type
_entity_poly.pdbx_seq_one_letter_code
_entity_poly.pdbx_strand_id
1 'polypeptide(L)'
;MTFTPRVCIIISSIPSNTIDYVRINEKKKTMRFNTSLLHAGVTKETNGSTLPPVYQTSAFEQESAADLEKIFENKAPGYCYTRVANPTITAFENRITKLEGGIASVACASGMAALMNTFLNILSSGDELISSASLYGGTIDLFHDLEAFGITTRYVENNNWQQIEDSINEHTRLIFAETIGNPCLDVTDI
;
A
#
# COMPACT_ATOMS: atom_id res chain seq x y z
N MET A 1 -2.86 0.66 24.40
CA MET A 1 -3.20 1.25 23.10
C MET A 1 -1.95 1.16 22.22
N THR A 2 -1.89 0.17 21.36
CA THR A 2 -0.76 0.01 20.44
C THR A 2 -0.99 0.98 19.25
N PHE A 3 -0.21 2.04 19.22
CA PHE A 3 -0.13 2.95 18.08
C PHE A 3 0.51 2.18 16.91
N THR A 4 -0.25 1.90 15.89
CA THR A 4 0.29 1.44 14.61
C THR A 4 0.76 2.67 13.84
N PRO A 5 2.07 2.82 13.56
CA PRO A 5 2.55 3.95 12.78
C PRO A 5 1.89 3.91 11.39
N ARG A 6 1.34 5.03 10.94
CA ARG A 6 0.93 5.19 9.55
C ARG A 6 2.20 5.34 8.73
N VAL A 7 2.49 4.33 7.93
CA VAL A 7 3.57 4.39 6.95
C VAL A 7 3.04 5.17 5.75
N CYS A 8 3.61 6.34 5.50
CA CYS A 8 3.37 7.08 4.27
C CYS A 8 4.51 6.76 3.31
N ILE A 9 4.20 6.17 2.18
CA ILE A 9 5.17 5.90 1.12
C ILE A 9 4.95 6.98 0.07
N ILE A 10 5.90 7.90 -0.04
CA ILE A 10 5.94 8.87 -1.13
C ILE A 10 6.74 8.23 -2.25
N ILE A 11 6.05 7.80 -3.29
CA ILE A 11 6.67 7.27 -4.50
C ILE A 11 6.79 8.43 -5.47
N SER A 12 8.01 8.93 -5.69
CA SER A 12 8.31 9.74 -6.85
C SER A 12 9.09 8.89 -7.85
N SER A 13 8.42 8.31 -8.83
CA SER A 13 9.11 7.87 -10.04
C SER A 13 9.50 9.14 -10.80
N ILE A 14 10.79 9.43 -10.92
CA ILE A 14 11.29 10.52 -11.74
C ILE A 14 11.57 9.95 -13.15
N PRO A 15 10.63 10.01 -14.09
CA PRO A 15 10.96 10.20 -15.50
C PRO A 15 10.81 11.70 -15.78
N SER A 16 11.79 12.27 -16.44
CA SER A 16 11.71 13.59 -17.05
C SER A 16 10.41 13.71 -17.85
N ASN A 17 9.55 14.62 -17.46
CA ASN A 17 8.36 15.19 -18.05
C ASN A 17 7.04 14.81 -17.39
N THR A 18 6.54 15.81 -16.64
CA THR A 18 5.12 16.10 -16.38
C THR A 18 4.34 15.05 -15.60
N ILE A 19 4.31 15.23 -14.28
CA ILE A 19 3.26 14.62 -13.44
C ILE A 19 1.99 15.45 -13.66
N ASP A 20 1.16 15.02 -14.61
CA ASP A 20 -0.21 15.49 -14.69
C ASP A 20 -1.00 14.83 -13.56
N TYR A 21 -1.25 15.60 -12.51
CA TYR A 21 -2.29 15.27 -11.53
C TYR A 21 -3.63 15.25 -12.25
N VAL A 22 -4.09 14.07 -12.64
CA VAL A 22 -5.48 13.88 -13.08
C VAL A 22 -6.37 14.10 -11.85
N ARG A 23 -6.78 15.35 -11.62
CA ARG A 23 -7.92 15.66 -10.78
C ARG A 23 -9.16 15.10 -11.48
N ILE A 24 -9.60 13.91 -11.09
CA ILE A 24 -10.92 13.41 -11.44
C ILE A 24 -11.94 14.28 -10.68
N ASN A 25 -12.39 15.33 -11.33
CA ASN A 25 -13.42 16.24 -10.82
C ASN A 25 -14.80 15.58 -11.07
N GLU A 26 -15.13 14.52 -10.37
CA GLU A 26 -16.52 14.10 -10.23
C GLU A 26 -17.08 14.66 -8.91
N LYS A 27 -18.09 15.52 -8.99
CA LYS A 27 -18.97 15.93 -7.89
C LYS A 27 -19.81 14.74 -7.41
N LYS A 28 -19.18 13.62 -7.00
CA LYS A 28 -19.85 12.61 -6.20
C LYS A 28 -20.01 13.18 -4.80
N LYS A 29 -21.24 13.10 -4.26
CA LYS A 29 -21.56 13.44 -2.87
C LYS A 29 -20.59 12.69 -1.96
N THR A 30 -19.47 13.34 -1.58
CA THR A 30 -18.43 12.71 -0.77
C THR A 30 -18.98 12.52 0.63
N MET A 31 -19.00 11.28 1.09
CA MET A 31 -19.32 10.98 2.49
C MET A 31 -18.29 11.67 3.39
N ARG A 32 -18.73 12.13 4.56
CA ARG A 32 -17.80 12.63 5.58
C ARG A 32 -16.86 11.49 6.00
N PHE A 33 -15.64 11.82 6.42
CA PHE A 33 -14.62 10.84 6.78
C PHE A 33 -15.14 9.77 7.76
N ASN A 34 -15.77 10.17 8.87
CA ASN A 34 -16.34 9.24 9.85
C ASN A 34 -17.43 8.31 9.27
N THR A 35 -18.22 8.80 8.32
CA THR A 35 -19.20 7.98 7.61
C THR A 35 -18.50 6.99 6.67
N SER A 36 -17.42 7.44 6.02
CA SER A 36 -16.61 6.59 5.14
C SER A 36 -15.91 5.47 5.90
N LEU A 37 -15.44 5.70 7.13
CA LEU A 37 -14.86 4.66 8.00
C LEU A 37 -15.80 3.46 8.17
N LEU A 38 -17.11 3.69 8.26
CA LEU A 38 -18.12 2.65 8.49
C LEU A 38 -18.66 2.04 7.19
N HIS A 39 -18.84 2.86 6.14
CA HIS A 39 -19.65 2.50 4.98
C HIS A 39 -18.89 2.47 3.65
N ALA A 40 -17.66 3.00 3.59
CA ALA A 40 -16.89 2.99 2.35
C ALA A 40 -16.45 1.57 1.97
N GLY A 41 -16.47 1.27 0.66
CA GLY A 41 -15.99 -0.02 0.14
C GLY A 41 -16.87 -1.23 0.49
N VAL A 42 -18.05 -1.01 1.13
CA VAL A 42 -18.98 -2.08 1.43
C VAL A 42 -19.88 -2.33 0.22
N THR A 43 -19.90 -3.55 -0.28
CA THR A 43 -20.88 -4.03 -1.25
C THR A 43 -22.16 -4.49 -0.53
N LYS A 44 -23.31 -4.23 -1.12
CA LYS A 44 -24.58 -4.70 -0.54
C LYS A 44 -24.67 -6.21 -0.71
N GLU A 45 -24.69 -6.92 0.40
CA GLU A 45 -24.88 -8.37 0.41
C GLU A 45 -26.32 -8.78 0.06
N THR A 46 -26.47 -9.93 -0.60
CA THR A 46 -27.77 -10.44 -1.04
C THR A 46 -28.72 -10.75 0.12
N ASN A 47 -28.18 -11.11 1.28
CA ASN A 47 -28.92 -11.42 2.51
C ASN A 47 -29.23 -10.17 3.37
N GLY A 48 -28.88 -8.96 2.90
CA GLY A 48 -29.12 -7.71 3.60
C GLY A 48 -28.19 -7.41 4.76
N SER A 49 -27.05 -8.12 4.89
CA SER A 49 -26.01 -7.80 5.87
C SER A 49 -25.54 -6.35 5.73
N THR A 50 -25.41 -5.63 6.84
CA THR A 50 -24.92 -4.24 6.87
C THR A 50 -23.41 -4.14 6.91
N LEU A 51 -22.72 -5.25 7.20
CA LEU A 51 -21.28 -5.39 7.20
C LEU A 51 -20.89 -6.58 6.33
N PRO A 52 -19.69 -6.57 5.71
CA PRO A 52 -19.21 -7.72 4.96
C PRO A 52 -19.10 -8.94 5.89
N PRO A 53 -19.64 -10.10 5.50
CA PRO A 53 -19.45 -11.34 6.23
C PRO A 53 -17.98 -11.74 6.26
N VAL A 54 -17.60 -12.55 7.28
CA VAL A 54 -16.25 -13.13 7.35
C VAL A 54 -16.25 -14.50 6.69
N TYR A 55 -15.56 -14.63 5.57
CA TYR A 55 -15.43 -15.86 4.80
C TYR A 55 -14.18 -16.63 5.24
N GLN A 56 -14.37 -17.62 6.12
CA GLN A 56 -13.29 -18.50 6.62
C GLN A 56 -13.20 -19.80 5.80
N THR A 57 -13.09 -19.66 4.50
CA THR A 57 -12.92 -20.79 3.58
C THR A 57 -11.66 -20.63 2.75
N SER A 58 -11.07 -21.74 2.32
CA SER A 58 -9.90 -21.73 1.43
C SER A 58 -10.27 -21.75 -0.04
N ALA A 59 -11.42 -22.33 -0.40
CA ALA A 59 -11.86 -22.52 -1.79
C ALA A 59 -13.31 -22.07 -1.98
N PHE A 60 -13.63 -21.69 -3.21
CA PHE A 60 -14.95 -21.26 -3.63
C PHE A 60 -15.41 -22.10 -4.82
N GLU A 61 -16.61 -22.66 -4.74
CA GLU A 61 -17.23 -23.46 -5.79
C GLU A 61 -17.66 -22.58 -6.96
N GLN A 62 -17.55 -23.09 -8.18
CA GLN A 62 -18.04 -22.48 -9.40
C GLN A 62 -19.04 -23.45 -10.06
N GLU A 63 -19.95 -22.92 -10.87
CA GLU A 63 -20.98 -23.71 -11.57
C GLU A 63 -20.35 -24.68 -12.59
N SER A 64 -19.22 -24.29 -13.20
CA SER A 64 -18.51 -25.13 -14.16
C SER A 64 -16.99 -24.94 -14.12
N ALA A 65 -16.24 -25.91 -14.65
CA ALA A 65 -14.81 -25.80 -14.83
C ALA A 65 -14.42 -24.63 -15.76
N ALA A 66 -15.25 -24.36 -16.78
CA ALA A 66 -15.02 -23.25 -17.69
C ALA A 66 -15.17 -21.86 -17.00
N ASP A 67 -16.03 -21.74 -15.99
CA ASP A 67 -16.17 -20.51 -15.24
C ASP A 67 -15.01 -20.33 -14.28
N LEU A 68 -14.53 -21.40 -13.67
CA LEU A 68 -13.32 -21.39 -12.85
C LEU A 68 -12.09 -20.97 -13.67
N GLU A 69 -11.94 -21.50 -14.90
CA GLU A 69 -10.87 -21.12 -15.82
C GLU A 69 -10.89 -19.62 -16.13
N LYS A 70 -12.06 -19.05 -16.45
CA LYS A 70 -12.19 -17.60 -16.70
C LYS A 70 -11.75 -16.74 -15.53
N ILE A 71 -12.05 -17.18 -14.27
CA ILE A 71 -11.63 -16.46 -13.08
C ILE A 71 -10.10 -16.52 -12.92
N PHE A 72 -9.49 -17.69 -13.09
CA PHE A 72 -8.03 -17.84 -13.02
C PHE A 72 -7.30 -17.02 -14.09
N GLU A 73 -7.88 -16.90 -15.28
CA GLU A 73 -7.35 -16.09 -16.38
C GLU A 73 -7.65 -14.59 -16.26
N ASN A 74 -8.30 -14.14 -15.16
CA ASN A 74 -8.79 -12.77 -14.97
C ASN A 74 -9.75 -12.28 -16.08
N LYS A 75 -10.45 -13.18 -16.73
CA LYS A 75 -11.46 -12.89 -17.77
C LYS A 75 -12.86 -12.69 -17.18
N ALA A 76 -13.09 -13.15 -15.95
CA ALA A 76 -14.32 -12.95 -15.21
C ALA A 76 -14.02 -12.59 -13.74
N PRO A 77 -14.85 -11.74 -13.11
CA PRO A 77 -14.75 -11.49 -11.68
C PRO A 77 -15.21 -12.73 -10.89
N GLY A 78 -14.58 -12.99 -9.76
CA GLY A 78 -14.97 -14.09 -8.87
C GLY A 78 -13.87 -14.45 -7.88
N TYR A 79 -14.19 -15.41 -7.02
CA TYR A 79 -13.26 -15.96 -6.04
C TYR A 79 -13.10 -17.46 -6.30
N CYS A 80 -11.89 -17.94 -6.31
CA CYS A 80 -11.58 -19.37 -6.49
C CYS A 80 -10.82 -19.95 -5.29
N TYR A 81 -9.86 -19.23 -4.78
CA TYR A 81 -9.01 -19.67 -3.68
C TYR A 81 -8.52 -18.47 -2.84
N THR A 82 -8.61 -18.57 -1.51
CA THR A 82 -8.35 -17.46 -0.58
C THR A 82 -6.94 -16.87 -0.71
N ARG A 83 -5.93 -17.64 -1.07
CA ARG A 83 -4.58 -17.11 -1.32
C ARG A 83 -4.54 -16.15 -2.52
N VAL A 84 -5.46 -16.32 -3.48
CA VAL A 84 -5.59 -15.43 -4.66
C VAL A 84 -6.46 -14.24 -4.31
N ALA A 85 -7.69 -14.50 -3.83
CA ALA A 85 -8.63 -13.47 -3.39
C ALA A 85 -9.68 -14.05 -2.44
N ASN A 86 -10.17 -13.23 -1.51
CA ASN A 86 -11.22 -13.59 -0.55
C ASN A 86 -12.13 -12.37 -0.33
N PRO A 87 -13.48 -12.54 -0.29
CA PRO A 87 -14.40 -11.41 -0.13
C PRO A 87 -14.12 -10.55 1.11
N THR A 88 -13.69 -11.15 2.22
CA THR A 88 -13.33 -10.43 3.45
C THR A 88 -12.13 -9.52 3.23
N ILE A 89 -11.08 -10.03 2.58
CA ILE A 89 -9.87 -9.27 2.26
C ILE A 89 -10.19 -8.17 1.27
N THR A 90 -10.94 -8.47 0.21
CA THR A 90 -11.40 -7.50 -0.79
C THR A 90 -12.21 -6.36 -0.16
N ALA A 91 -13.07 -6.66 0.82
CA ALA A 91 -13.84 -5.64 1.53
C ALA A 91 -12.93 -4.70 2.35
N PHE A 92 -11.87 -5.23 2.96
CA PHE A 92 -10.86 -4.44 3.67
C PHE A 92 -10.07 -3.55 2.69
N GLU A 93 -9.54 -4.12 1.61
CA GLU A 93 -8.78 -3.41 0.57
C GLU A 93 -9.61 -2.28 -0.05
N ASN A 94 -10.86 -2.54 -0.41
CA ASN A 94 -11.77 -1.55 -0.95
C ASN A 94 -12.04 -0.40 0.03
N ARG A 95 -12.13 -0.70 1.32
CA ARG A 95 -12.32 0.32 2.35
C ARG A 95 -11.11 1.23 2.48
N ILE A 96 -9.92 0.64 2.60
CA ILE A 96 -8.66 1.42 2.69
C ILE A 96 -8.47 2.25 1.42
N THR A 97 -8.68 1.67 0.24
CA THR A 97 -8.62 2.40 -1.04
C THR A 97 -9.51 3.65 -1.03
N LYS A 98 -10.75 3.53 -0.51
CA LYS A 98 -11.67 4.67 -0.44
C LYS A 98 -11.26 5.71 0.59
N LEU A 99 -10.73 5.29 1.73
CA LEU A 99 -10.27 6.19 2.80
C LEU A 99 -9.03 6.99 2.42
N GLU A 100 -8.10 6.34 1.71
CA GLU A 100 -6.85 6.96 1.26
C GLU A 100 -6.99 7.68 -0.09
N GLY A 101 -8.15 7.58 -0.76
CA GLY A 101 -8.36 8.15 -2.10
C GLY A 101 -7.51 7.49 -3.18
N GLY A 102 -7.05 6.26 -2.92
CA GLY A 102 -6.21 5.48 -3.83
C GLY A 102 -6.99 4.84 -4.99
N ILE A 103 -6.25 4.26 -5.93
CA ILE A 103 -6.80 3.48 -7.04
C ILE A 103 -7.13 2.06 -6.58
N ALA A 104 -6.22 1.45 -5.82
CA ALA A 104 -6.35 0.11 -5.26
C ALA A 104 -5.52 -0.02 -3.98
N SER A 105 -5.78 -1.07 -3.22
CA SER A 105 -4.98 -1.48 -2.05
C SER A 105 -4.74 -2.98 -2.09
N VAL A 106 -3.63 -3.41 -1.54
CA VAL A 106 -3.29 -4.83 -1.36
C VAL A 106 -3.05 -5.08 0.11
N ALA A 107 -3.78 -6.03 0.69
CA ALA A 107 -3.60 -6.42 2.07
C ALA A 107 -2.45 -7.42 2.23
N CYS A 108 -1.62 -7.21 3.24
CA CYS A 108 -0.54 -8.10 3.63
C CYS A 108 -0.74 -8.61 5.06
N ALA A 109 -0.07 -9.71 5.40
CA ALA A 109 -0.18 -10.34 6.73
C ALA A 109 0.40 -9.48 7.87
N SER A 110 1.28 -8.52 7.55
CA SER A 110 1.88 -7.57 8.51
C SER A 110 2.34 -6.31 7.80
N GLY A 111 2.62 -5.24 8.58
CA GLY A 111 3.23 -4.02 8.06
C GLY A 111 4.59 -4.27 7.41
N MET A 112 5.44 -5.10 8.02
CA MET A 112 6.74 -5.45 7.45
C MET A 112 6.60 -6.19 6.11
N ALA A 113 5.61 -7.10 5.99
CA ALA A 113 5.31 -7.75 4.71
C ALA A 113 4.83 -6.73 3.66
N ALA A 114 4.05 -5.72 4.06
CA ALA A 114 3.63 -4.65 3.16
C ALA A 114 4.83 -3.81 2.69
N LEU A 115 5.75 -3.43 3.59
CA LEU A 115 6.97 -2.70 3.26
C LEU A 115 7.86 -3.51 2.31
N MET A 116 8.18 -4.76 2.66
CA MET A 116 9.03 -5.63 1.83
C MET A 116 8.45 -5.79 0.42
N ASN A 117 7.15 -6.11 0.30
CA ASN A 117 6.50 -6.24 -1.01
C ASN A 117 6.54 -4.92 -1.80
N THR A 118 6.35 -3.78 -1.14
CA THR A 118 6.42 -2.47 -1.79
C THR A 118 7.83 -2.20 -2.32
N PHE A 119 8.85 -2.38 -1.50
CA PHE A 119 10.23 -2.11 -1.91
C PHE A 119 10.67 -3.02 -3.05
N LEU A 120 10.44 -4.33 -2.97
CA LEU A 120 10.80 -5.28 -4.02
C LEU A 120 9.96 -5.15 -5.31
N ASN A 121 8.78 -4.51 -5.23
CA ASN A 121 8.00 -4.21 -6.42
C ASN A 121 8.51 -2.97 -7.18
N ILE A 122 9.15 -2.03 -6.48
CA ILE A 122 9.60 -0.75 -7.03
C ILE A 122 11.09 -0.78 -7.36
N LEU A 123 11.88 -1.41 -6.50
CA LEU A 123 13.35 -1.38 -6.54
C LEU A 123 13.90 -2.68 -7.13
N SER A 124 14.99 -2.53 -7.85
CA SER A 124 15.79 -3.60 -8.42
C SER A 124 17.23 -3.50 -7.97
N SER A 125 18.03 -4.55 -8.22
CA SER A 125 19.47 -4.50 -7.94
C SER A 125 20.13 -3.34 -8.67
N GLY A 126 20.91 -2.55 -7.94
CA GLY A 126 21.56 -1.32 -8.39
C GLY A 126 20.74 -0.05 -8.12
N ASP A 127 19.50 -0.17 -7.70
CA ASP A 127 18.67 0.99 -7.31
C ASP A 127 19.01 1.47 -5.88
N GLU A 128 18.70 2.75 -5.64
CA GLU A 128 18.90 3.41 -4.38
C GLU A 128 17.57 3.98 -3.86
N LEU A 129 17.35 3.84 -2.54
CA LEU A 129 16.30 4.54 -1.84
C LEU A 129 16.89 5.57 -0.87
N ILE A 130 16.25 6.73 -0.77
CA ILE A 130 16.55 7.74 0.23
C ILE A 130 15.54 7.59 1.35
N SER A 131 15.99 7.54 2.59
CA SER A 131 15.11 7.36 3.74
C SER A 131 15.41 8.36 4.85
N SER A 132 14.35 8.84 5.52
CA SER A 132 14.52 9.48 6.82
C SER A 132 15.25 8.53 7.78
N ALA A 133 16.10 9.08 8.64
CA ALA A 133 16.79 8.32 9.70
C ALA A 133 15.89 8.04 10.91
N SER A 134 14.73 8.70 11.02
CA SER A 134 13.78 8.53 12.13
C SER A 134 12.74 7.46 11.80
N LEU A 135 13.10 6.19 12.00
CA LEU A 135 12.32 5.03 11.59
C LEU A 135 12.14 4.02 12.73
N TYR A 136 11.12 3.18 12.57
CA TYR A 136 11.01 1.95 13.35
C TYR A 136 12.22 1.04 13.10
N GLY A 137 12.78 0.45 14.19
CA GLY A 137 13.98 -0.39 14.09
C GLY A 137 13.86 -1.54 13.09
N GLY A 138 12.69 -2.21 13.02
CA GLY A 138 12.47 -3.27 12.03
C GLY A 138 12.50 -2.77 10.58
N THR A 139 12.19 -1.50 10.32
CA THR A 139 12.35 -0.90 8.98
C THR A 139 13.82 -0.73 8.64
N ILE A 140 14.65 -0.35 9.62
CA ILE A 140 16.09 -0.23 9.45
C ILE A 140 16.70 -1.61 9.17
N ASP A 141 16.30 -2.63 9.94
CA ASP A 141 16.74 -4.01 9.71
C ASP A 141 16.36 -4.49 8.30
N LEU A 142 15.12 -4.19 7.85
CA LEU A 142 14.67 -4.50 6.50
C LEU A 142 15.55 -3.83 5.43
N PHE A 143 15.96 -2.59 5.64
CA PHE A 143 16.84 -1.90 4.69
C PHE A 143 18.22 -2.54 4.62
N HIS A 144 18.78 -3.04 5.72
CA HIS A 144 20.00 -3.84 5.70
C HIS A 144 19.82 -5.16 4.95
N ASP A 145 18.66 -5.82 5.11
CA ASP A 145 18.35 -7.04 4.36
C ASP A 145 18.26 -6.76 2.85
N LEU A 146 17.76 -5.58 2.44
CA LEU A 146 17.68 -5.18 1.03
C LEU A 146 19.06 -5.02 0.37
N GLU A 147 20.14 -4.77 1.14
CA GLU A 147 21.51 -4.74 0.61
C GLU A 147 21.92 -6.07 -0.03
N ALA A 148 21.43 -7.20 0.52
CA ALA A 148 21.68 -8.52 -0.07
C ALA A 148 21.03 -8.69 -1.46
N PHE A 149 20.03 -7.87 -1.80
CA PHE A 149 19.39 -7.80 -3.12
C PHE A 149 20.04 -6.74 -4.03
N GLY A 150 21.10 -6.08 -3.56
CA GLY A 150 21.82 -5.04 -4.31
C GLY A 150 21.09 -3.69 -4.30
N ILE A 151 20.20 -3.45 -3.33
CA ILE A 151 19.49 -2.19 -3.15
C ILE A 151 20.19 -1.40 -2.04
N THR A 152 20.54 -0.15 -2.31
CA THR A 152 21.27 0.70 -1.34
C THR A 152 20.32 1.68 -0.68
N THR A 153 20.44 1.85 0.65
CA THR A 153 19.70 2.87 1.39
C THR A 153 20.59 4.03 1.77
N ARG A 154 20.17 5.25 1.43
CA ARG A 154 20.80 6.49 1.86
C ARG A 154 19.95 7.18 2.90
N TYR A 155 20.48 7.34 4.11
CA TYR A 155 19.77 7.99 5.21
C TYR A 155 20.01 9.50 5.20
N VAL A 156 18.94 10.24 5.48
CA VAL A 156 18.91 11.70 5.60
C VAL A 156 18.23 12.10 6.91
N GLU A 157 18.52 13.29 7.41
CA GLU A 157 17.80 13.84 8.56
C GLU A 157 16.32 14.06 8.22
N ASN A 158 15.44 13.82 9.19
CA ASN A 158 14.01 14.04 8.99
C ASN A 158 13.75 15.52 8.67
N ASN A 159 12.90 15.79 7.66
CA ASN A 159 12.55 17.12 7.17
C ASN A 159 13.72 17.96 6.60
N ASN A 160 14.85 17.37 6.34
CA ASN A 160 15.98 18.07 5.70
C ASN A 160 15.87 17.95 4.16
N TRP A 161 15.04 18.80 3.58
CA TRP A 161 14.75 18.79 2.14
C TRP A 161 16.00 19.04 1.28
N GLN A 162 16.93 19.90 1.76
CA GLN A 162 18.17 20.14 1.04
C GLN A 162 19.04 18.87 0.98
N GLN A 163 19.13 18.14 2.09
CA GLN A 163 19.89 16.90 2.12
C GLN A 163 19.24 15.82 1.23
N ILE A 164 17.89 15.81 1.14
CA ILE A 164 17.17 14.91 0.22
C ILE A 164 17.55 15.26 -1.23
N GLU A 165 17.43 16.54 -1.62
CA GLU A 165 17.77 17.01 -2.97
C GLU A 165 19.22 16.69 -3.35
N ASP A 166 20.17 16.96 -2.46
CA ASP A 166 21.60 16.70 -2.67
C ASP A 166 21.93 15.20 -2.76
N SER A 167 21.06 14.35 -2.21
CA SER A 167 21.20 12.90 -2.21
C SER A 167 20.63 12.23 -3.46
N ILE A 168 19.76 12.90 -4.22
CA ILE A 168 19.16 12.34 -5.43
C ILE A 168 20.22 12.17 -6.53
N ASN A 169 20.25 10.98 -7.11
CA ASN A 169 21.12 10.65 -8.23
C ASN A 169 20.40 9.72 -9.25
N GLU A 170 21.09 9.27 -10.27
CA GLU A 170 20.53 8.45 -11.35
C GLU A 170 20.00 7.07 -10.91
N HIS A 171 20.44 6.57 -9.75
CA HIS A 171 20.01 5.30 -9.17
C HIS A 171 18.84 5.48 -8.21
N THR A 172 18.53 6.70 -7.78
CA THR A 172 17.44 6.97 -6.83
C THR A 172 16.08 6.67 -7.47
N ARG A 173 15.30 5.78 -6.84
CA ARG A 173 13.95 5.38 -7.29
C ARG A 173 12.88 5.65 -6.27
N LEU A 174 13.22 5.79 -5.00
CA LEU A 174 12.26 5.90 -3.92
C LEU A 174 12.75 6.86 -2.84
N ILE A 175 11.84 7.67 -2.30
CA ILE A 175 12.04 8.40 -1.05
C ILE A 175 11.05 7.83 -0.04
N PHE A 176 11.53 7.45 1.14
CA PHE A 176 10.75 6.82 2.19
C PHE A 176 10.83 7.60 3.49
N ALA A 177 9.70 7.77 4.15
CA ALA A 177 9.61 8.30 5.51
C ALA A 177 8.41 7.71 6.25
N GLU A 178 8.50 7.65 7.57
CA GLU A 178 7.36 7.40 8.44
C GLU A 178 6.70 8.72 8.82
N THR A 179 5.37 8.78 8.84
CA THR A 179 4.62 9.99 9.23
C THR A 179 5.01 10.46 10.64
N ILE A 180 5.24 9.51 11.53
CA ILE A 180 5.72 9.74 12.89
C ILE A 180 6.82 8.72 13.14
N GLY A 181 8.04 9.20 13.29
CA GLY A 181 9.22 8.38 13.52
C GLY A 181 9.23 7.69 14.88
N ASN A 182 9.99 6.62 15.01
CA ASN A 182 10.14 5.83 16.22
C ASN A 182 11.65 5.69 16.54
N PRO A 183 12.14 5.99 17.76
CA PRO A 183 11.35 6.29 18.99
C PRO A 183 11.13 7.78 19.27
N CYS A 184 11.72 8.68 18.51
CA CYS A 184 11.76 10.11 18.84
C CYS A 184 10.45 10.86 18.62
N LEU A 185 9.47 10.23 17.94
CA LEU A 185 8.17 10.81 17.59
C LEU A 185 8.29 12.06 16.68
N ASP A 186 9.35 12.12 15.88
CA ASP A 186 9.52 13.17 14.88
C ASP A 186 8.40 13.07 13.84
N VAL A 187 7.75 14.19 13.57
CA VAL A 187 6.68 14.27 12.54
C VAL A 187 7.30 14.67 11.22
N THR A 188 7.06 13.87 10.19
CA THR A 188 7.49 14.17 8.83
C THR A 188 6.52 15.17 8.20
N ASP A 189 7.04 16.25 7.64
CA ASP A 189 6.28 17.22 6.84
C ASP A 189 6.15 16.70 5.40
N ILE A 190 4.91 16.31 4.99
CA ILE A 190 4.63 15.59 3.74
C ILE A 190 3.86 16.50 2.77
#